data_78b37dc86373cf607a37970852672141
#
_entry.id   78b37dc86373cf607a37970852672141
#
_cell.length_a   1.000
_cell.length_b   1.000
_cell.length_c   1.000
_cell.angle_alpha   90.00
_cell.angle_beta   90.00
_cell.angle_gamma   90.00
#
_symmetry.space_group_name_H-M   'P 1'
#
loop_
_entity.id
_entity.type
_entity.pdbx_description
1 polymer ?
#
loop_
_entity_poly.entity_id
_entity_poly.type
_entity_poly.pdbx_seq_one_letter_code
_entity_poly.pdbx_strand_id
1 'polypeptide(L)'
;MKADQKRWDDKFGEEKYTLGTEANPFLRKHIRLLPRGKALDVATGEGKNAVFLAQHGFDVEAVDISKEGLGKARKLAKGKDVKIKTVLADLDHYPIEKERYDLITDFYFLARRLIPRIKRGLKKGGRVVFETYLTEHLNICQEGPRNPKYLLKPNELLTLFKGFRILFYREGIFREGGKKKAVASLIAEK
;
A
#
# COMPACT_ATOMS: atom_id res chain seq x y z
N MET A 1 2.69 19.16 -0.68
CA MET A 1 3.99 18.63 -0.19
C MET A 1 4.24 18.93 1.29
N LYS A 2 4.66 20.17 1.71
CA LYS A 2 4.99 20.43 3.13
C LYS A 2 3.84 20.18 4.12
N ALA A 3 2.61 20.55 3.77
CA ALA A 3 1.44 20.36 4.65
C ALA A 3 1.07 18.87 4.84
N ASP A 4 1.12 18.06 3.75
CA ASP A 4 0.84 16.63 3.84
C ASP A 4 1.95 15.90 4.60
N GLN A 5 3.21 16.25 4.35
CA GLN A 5 4.34 15.71 5.09
C GLN A 5 4.18 15.99 6.59
N LYS A 6 3.96 17.27 6.97
CA LYS A 6 3.76 17.63 8.38
C LYS A 6 2.62 16.83 9.01
N ARG A 7 1.47 16.74 8.32
CA ARG A 7 0.31 15.98 8.83
C ARG A 7 0.63 14.51 9.11
N TRP A 8 1.40 13.87 8.23
CA TRP A 8 1.78 12.47 8.42
C TRP A 8 2.91 12.31 9.43
N ASP A 9 3.87 13.26 9.50
CA ASP A 9 4.89 13.28 10.55
C ASP A 9 4.25 13.47 11.93
N ASP A 10 3.29 14.40 12.08
CA ASP A 10 2.53 14.58 13.32
C ASP A 10 1.78 13.28 13.70
N LYS A 11 1.16 12.59 12.72
CA LYS A 11 0.44 11.34 12.96
C LYS A 11 1.34 10.19 13.37
N PHE A 12 2.53 10.09 12.81
CA PHE A 12 3.49 9.02 13.09
C PHE A 12 4.53 9.37 14.16
N GLY A 13 4.50 10.61 14.67
CA GLY A 13 5.46 11.11 15.66
C GLY A 13 5.30 10.50 17.07
N GLU A 14 4.15 9.89 17.37
CA GLU A 14 3.95 9.21 18.66
C GLU A 14 4.89 8.00 18.80
N GLU A 15 5.24 7.61 20.02
CA GLU A 15 6.12 6.47 20.26
C GLU A 15 5.52 5.14 19.78
N LYS A 16 4.21 4.95 19.96
CA LYS A 16 3.47 3.75 19.52
C LYS A 16 3.27 3.72 18.02
N TYR A 17 3.22 2.52 17.45
CA TYR A 17 2.84 2.33 16.04
C TYR A 17 1.35 2.62 15.85
N THR A 18 1.04 3.68 15.14
CA THR A 18 -0.34 4.14 14.88
C THR A 18 -1.15 3.13 14.05
N LEU A 19 -0.47 2.46 13.12
CA LEU A 19 -1.08 1.47 12.23
C LEU A 19 -0.81 0.02 12.66
N GLY A 20 -0.16 -0.18 13.81
CA GLY A 20 0.29 -1.50 14.26
C GLY A 20 1.48 -2.02 13.44
N THR A 21 2.03 -3.17 13.86
CA THR A 21 3.22 -3.78 13.28
C THR A 21 2.91 -5.00 12.40
N GLU A 22 1.69 -5.50 12.45
CA GLU A 22 1.25 -6.64 11.63
C GLU A 22 0.84 -6.20 10.23
N ALA A 23 1.36 -6.93 9.23
CA ALA A 23 1.01 -6.66 7.83
C ALA A 23 -0.49 -6.79 7.58
N ASN A 24 -0.95 -6.12 6.54
CA ASN A 24 -2.35 -6.19 6.11
C ASN A 24 -2.80 -7.65 5.95
N PRO A 25 -3.95 -8.06 6.50
CA PRO A 25 -4.45 -9.43 6.42
C PRO A 25 -4.63 -9.94 4.98
N PHE A 26 -5.03 -9.05 4.07
CA PHE A 26 -5.15 -9.40 2.65
C PHE A 26 -3.79 -9.75 2.04
N LEU A 27 -2.74 -8.97 2.32
CA LEU A 27 -1.38 -9.27 1.88
C LEU A 27 -0.89 -10.61 2.46
N ARG A 28 -1.04 -10.81 3.77
CA ARG A 28 -0.63 -12.06 4.45
C ARG A 28 -1.29 -13.29 3.84
N LYS A 29 -2.60 -13.22 3.60
CA LYS A 29 -3.38 -14.33 3.04
C LYS A 29 -2.91 -14.74 1.65
N HIS A 30 -2.45 -13.79 0.84
CA HIS A 30 -2.16 -14.02 -0.56
C HIS A 30 -0.66 -14.01 -0.91
N ILE A 31 0.22 -13.97 0.08
CA ILE A 31 1.68 -13.88 -0.14
C ILE A 31 2.23 -14.97 -1.08
N ARG A 32 1.66 -16.17 -1.05
CA ARG A 32 2.07 -17.29 -1.91
C ARG A 32 1.73 -17.08 -3.39
N LEU A 33 0.82 -16.17 -3.70
CA LEU A 33 0.46 -15.81 -5.08
C LEU A 33 1.42 -14.77 -5.67
N LEU A 34 2.32 -14.18 -4.88
CA LEU A 34 3.12 -13.05 -5.31
C LEU A 34 4.49 -13.50 -5.84
N PRO A 35 4.94 -12.98 -7.02
CA PRO A 35 6.24 -13.33 -7.58
C PRO A 35 7.33 -12.70 -6.71
N ARG A 36 8.28 -13.52 -6.27
CA ARG A 36 9.44 -13.00 -5.53
C ARG A 36 10.31 -12.15 -6.45
N GLY A 37 11.04 -11.22 -5.86
CA GLY A 37 11.92 -10.29 -6.57
C GLY A 37 11.86 -8.90 -5.97
N LYS A 38 11.94 -7.89 -6.82
CA LYS A 38 11.95 -6.49 -6.38
C LYS A 38 10.53 -5.99 -6.15
N ALA A 39 10.27 -5.51 -4.94
CA ALA A 39 8.98 -4.97 -4.54
C ALA A 39 9.06 -3.45 -4.26
N LEU A 40 8.00 -2.73 -4.64
CA LEU A 40 7.77 -1.35 -4.22
C LEU A 40 6.55 -1.31 -3.31
N ASP A 41 6.71 -0.84 -2.08
CA ASP A 41 5.60 -0.56 -1.17
C ASP A 41 5.31 0.94 -1.18
N VAL A 42 4.18 1.30 -1.77
CA VAL A 42 3.73 2.68 -1.99
C VAL A 42 3.04 3.22 -0.75
N ALA A 43 3.41 4.43 -0.30
CA ALA A 43 2.89 5.03 0.93
C ALA A 43 3.01 4.07 2.12
N THR A 44 4.23 3.58 2.33
CA THR A 44 4.53 2.49 3.28
C THR A 44 4.20 2.83 4.75
N GLY A 45 4.11 4.12 5.09
CA GLY A 45 3.89 4.60 6.46
C GLY A 45 4.96 4.07 7.42
N GLU A 46 4.53 3.36 8.45
CA GLU A 46 5.38 2.75 9.47
C GLU A 46 5.99 1.39 9.03
N GLY A 47 5.81 0.98 7.76
CA GLY A 47 6.58 -0.09 7.12
C GLY A 47 6.09 -1.51 7.35
N LYS A 48 4.94 -1.75 7.97
CA LYS A 48 4.47 -3.10 8.33
C LYS A 48 4.35 -4.06 7.15
N ASN A 49 3.88 -3.58 5.98
CA ASN A 49 3.79 -4.39 4.77
C ASN A 49 5.16 -4.61 4.11
N ALA A 50 5.97 -3.55 4.04
CA ALA A 50 7.34 -3.63 3.52
C ALA A 50 8.20 -4.63 4.30
N VAL A 51 8.15 -4.58 5.64
CA VAL A 51 8.88 -5.52 6.52
C VAL A 51 8.39 -6.95 6.32
N PHE A 52 7.08 -7.15 6.24
CA PHE A 52 6.51 -8.47 5.96
C PHE A 52 6.97 -9.03 4.61
N LEU A 53 6.99 -8.22 3.56
CA LEU A 53 7.51 -8.64 2.25
C LEU A 53 8.99 -9.02 2.34
N ALA A 54 9.81 -8.22 3.04
CA ALA A 54 11.23 -8.52 3.24
C ALA A 54 11.44 -9.85 3.98
N GLN A 55 10.63 -10.16 5.01
CA GLN A 55 10.64 -11.45 5.70
C GLN A 55 10.31 -12.63 4.78
N HIS A 56 9.62 -12.36 3.65
CA HIS A 56 9.27 -13.37 2.65
C HIS A 56 10.22 -13.36 1.43
N GLY A 57 11.39 -12.72 1.57
CA GLY A 57 12.47 -12.78 0.57
C GLY A 57 12.32 -11.80 -0.60
N PHE A 58 11.55 -10.72 -0.44
CA PHE A 58 11.50 -9.65 -1.42
C PHE A 58 12.63 -8.63 -1.17
N ASP A 59 13.21 -8.08 -2.26
CA ASP A 59 14.03 -6.85 -2.23
C ASP A 59 13.09 -5.65 -2.21
N VAL A 60 12.88 -5.05 -1.03
CA VAL A 60 11.82 -4.07 -0.82
C VAL A 60 12.33 -2.64 -0.84
N GLU A 61 11.74 -1.84 -1.71
CA GLU A 61 11.82 -0.38 -1.69
C GLU A 61 10.51 0.18 -1.12
N ALA A 62 10.61 0.89 0.00
CA ALA A 62 9.49 1.42 0.78
C ALA A 62 9.48 2.95 0.70
N VAL A 63 8.47 3.52 0.05
CA VAL A 63 8.40 4.96 -0.23
C VAL A 63 7.29 5.61 0.58
N ASP A 64 7.62 6.71 1.27
CA ASP A 64 6.63 7.53 1.99
C ASP A 64 7.06 9.00 2.02
N ILE A 65 6.10 9.88 2.25
CA ILE A 65 6.34 11.32 2.45
C ILE A 65 6.75 11.64 3.88
N SER A 66 6.47 10.75 4.85
CA SER A 66 6.74 10.94 6.26
C SER A 66 8.13 10.43 6.65
N LYS A 67 8.94 11.32 7.18
CA LYS A 67 10.24 10.98 7.78
C LYS A 67 10.07 10.13 9.04
N GLU A 68 9.07 10.47 9.88
CA GLU A 68 8.77 9.76 11.13
C GLU A 68 8.27 8.33 10.82
N GLY A 69 7.35 8.18 9.86
CA GLY A 69 6.89 6.87 9.39
C GLY A 69 8.06 5.99 8.92
N LEU A 70 8.94 6.53 8.07
CA LEU A 70 10.12 5.80 7.58
C LEU A 70 11.13 5.50 8.70
N GLY A 71 11.23 6.37 9.71
CA GLY A 71 12.02 6.09 10.91
C GLY A 71 11.53 4.83 11.64
N LYS A 72 10.22 4.73 11.86
CA LYS A 72 9.58 3.55 12.45
C LYS A 72 9.70 2.31 11.55
N ALA A 73 9.55 2.47 10.24
CA ALA A 73 9.74 1.37 9.29
C ALA A 73 11.13 0.74 9.40
N ARG A 74 12.20 1.56 9.49
CA ARG A 74 13.56 1.07 9.71
C ARG A 74 13.73 0.39 11.06
N LYS A 75 13.15 0.95 12.14
CA LYS A 75 13.17 0.35 13.47
C LYS A 75 12.48 -1.02 13.48
N LEU A 76 11.31 -1.11 12.82
CA LEU A 76 10.57 -2.37 12.69
C LEU A 76 11.38 -3.42 11.90
N ALA A 77 11.98 -3.03 10.78
CA ALA A 77 12.82 -3.91 9.97
C ALA A 77 14.01 -4.46 10.76
N LYS A 78 14.70 -3.57 11.50
CA LYS A 78 15.78 -3.98 12.39
C LYS A 78 15.31 -4.96 13.47
N GLY A 79 14.18 -4.72 14.10
CA GLY A 79 13.59 -5.60 15.12
C GLY A 79 13.12 -6.97 14.59
N LYS A 80 12.93 -7.09 13.26
CA LYS A 80 12.57 -8.33 12.56
C LYS A 80 13.74 -8.96 11.79
N ASP A 81 14.96 -8.43 11.98
CA ASP A 81 16.19 -8.86 11.30
C ASP A 81 16.09 -8.95 9.77
N VAL A 82 15.45 -7.93 9.18
CA VAL A 82 15.36 -7.80 7.73
C VAL A 82 15.80 -6.42 7.26
N LYS A 83 16.13 -6.31 5.98
CA LYS A 83 16.51 -5.04 5.33
C LYS A 83 15.43 -4.58 4.39
N ILE A 84 15.11 -3.29 4.45
CA ILE A 84 14.25 -2.59 3.48
C ILE A 84 14.96 -1.29 3.06
N LYS A 85 14.84 -0.92 1.80
CA LYS A 85 15.31 0.39 1.32
C LYS A 85 14.20 1.42 1.53
N THR A 86 14.36 2.35 2.45
CA THR A 86 13.39 3.44 2.67
C THR A 86 13.72 4.65 1.81
N VAL A 87 12.73 5.25 1.17
CA VAL A 87 12.85 6.45 0.33
C VAL A 87 11.87 7.51 0.82
N LEU A 88 12.41 8.65 1.26
CA LEU A 88 11.61 9.83 1.62
C LEU A 88 11.28 10.59 0.33
N ALA A 89 10.05 10.50 -0.12
CA ALA A 89 9.62 11.17 -1.35
C ALA A 89 8.11 11.43 -1.37
N ASP A 90 7.74 12.51 -2.07
CA ASP A 90 6.37 12.73 -2.48
C ASP A 90 6.07 11.86 -3.71
N LEU A 91 5.08 10.97 -3.57
CA LEU A 91 4.67 10.05 -4.64
C LEU A 91 4.16 10.76 -5.90
N ASP A 92 3.80 12.04 -5.81
CA ASP A 92 3.47 12.85 -6.98
C ASP A 92 4.67 13.05 -7.90
N HIS A 93 5.86 13.09 -7.33
CA HIS A 93 7.11 13.37 -8.02
C HIS A 93 8.09 12.20 -8.03
N TYR A 94 7.86 11.17 -7.18
CA TYR A 94 8.72 10.00 -7.10
C TYR A 94 8.73 9.22 -8.43
N PRO A 95 9.89 9.02 -9.07
CA PRO A 95 9.96 8.31 -10.35
C PRO A 95 9.82 6.80 -10.15
N ILE A 96 8.65 6.24 -10.45
CA ILE A 96 8.51 4.79 -10.56
C ILE A 96 9.10 4.38 -11.91
N GLU A 97 10.30 3.80 -11.88
CA GLU A 97 11.01 3.39 -13.10
C GLU A 97 10.24 2.32 -13.87
N LYS A 98 10.26 2.41 -15.21
CA LYS A 98 9.57 1.46 -16.09
C LYS A 98 10.13 0.04 -15.91
N GLU A 99 9.23 -0.94 -15.80
CA GLU A 99 9.56 -2.38 -15.78
C GLU A 99 10.64 -2.77 -14.76
N ARG A 100 10.62 -2.14 -13.60
CA ARG A 100 11.59 -2.35 -12.53
C ARG A 100 11.14 -3.37 -11.49
N TYR A 101 9.83 -3.45 -11.22
CA TYR A 101 9.30 -4.18 -10.07
C TYR A 101 8.57 -5.45 -10.48
N ASP A 102 8.81 -6.52 -9.72
CA ASP A 102 8.08 -7.79 -9.80
C ASP A 102 6.75 -7.67 -9.03
N LEU A 103 6.74 -6.82 -7.99
CA LEU A 103 5.57 -6.55 -7.16
C LEU A 103 5.46 -5.05 -6.85
N ILE A 104 4.25 -4.50 -6.92
CA ILE A 104 3.95 -3.18 -6.33
C ILE A 104 2.76 -3.35 -5.39
N THR A 105 2.88 -2.85 -4.16
CA THR A 105 1.81 -2.87 -3.15
C THR A 105 1.35 -1.44 -2.83
N ASP A 106 0.04 -1.26 -2.70
CA ASP A 106 -0.60 0.00 -2.31
C ASP A 106 -1.75 -0.32 -1.34
N PHE A 107 -1.62 0.10 -0.10
CA PHE A 107 -2.61 -0.13 0.94
C PHE A 107 -3.11 1.16 1.56
N TYR A 108 -4.39 1.43 1.39
CA TYR A 108 -5.09 2.58 1.98
C TYR A 108 -4.57 3.95 1.52
N PHE A 109 -3.91 3.98 0.35
CA PHE A 109 -3.51 5.20 -0.34
C PHE A 109 -4.12 5.22 -1.74
N LEU A 110 -4.95 6.21 -2.05
CA LEU A 110 -5.57 6.34 -3.36
C LEU A 110 -5.14 7.62 -4.05
N ALA A 111 -4.23 7.50 -4.98
CA ALA A 111 -3.86 8.55 -5.93
C ALA A 111 -4.05 8.05 -7.36
N ARG A 112 -5.20 8.36 -7.97
CA ARG A 112 -5.56 7.88 -9.32
C ARG A 112 -4.51 8.21 -10.36
N ARG A 113 -3.85 9.36 -10.24
CA ARG A 113 -2.73 9.79 -11.11
C ARG A 113 -1.48 8.91 -11.00
N LEU A 114 -1.34 8.14 -9.91
CA LEU A 114 -0.23 7.23 -9.71
C LEU A 114 -0.43 5.89 -10.46
N ILE A 115 -1.67 5.49 -10.71
CA ILE A 115 -2.00 4.19 -11.31
C ILE A 115 -1.29 3.94 -12.66
N PRO A 116 -1.26 4.89 -13.63
CA PRO A 116 -0.50 4.67 -14.88
C PRO A 116 1.00 4.44 -14.63
N ARG A 117 1.56 5.07 -13.60
CA ARG A 117 2.98 4.92 -13.23
C ARG A 117 3.23 3.56 -12.57
N ILE A 118 2.33 3.11 -11.69
CA ILE A 118 2.34 1.76 -11.10
C ILE A 118 2.30 0.71 -12.23
N LYS A 119 1.34 0.82 -13.16
CA LYS A 119 1.19 -0.10 -14.29
C LYS A 119 2.46 -0.15 -15.15
N ARG A 120 3.08 0.99 -15.43
CA ARG A 120 4.32 1.07 -16.19
C ARG A 120 5.51 0.51 -15.43
N GLY A 121 5.56 0.71 -14.10
CA GLY A 121 6.66 0.27 -13.23
C GLY A 121 6.75 -1.24 -13.06
N LEU A 122 5.64 -1.97 -13.24
CA LEU A 122 5.63 -3.42 -13.21
C LEU A 122 6.30 -4.01 -14.44
N LYS A 123 7.11 -5.06 -14.24
CA LYS A 123 7.61 -5.94 -15.30
C LYS A 123 6.47 -6.71 -15.94
N LYS A 124 6.68 -7.30 -17.12
CA LYS A 124 5.76 -8.29 -17.69
C LYS A 124 5.66 -9.50 -16.75
N GLY A 125 4.45 -9.91 -16.40
CA GLY A 125 4.19 -10.92 -15.37
C GLY A 125 4.32 -10.42 -13.93
N GLY A 126 4.72 -9.16 -13.74
CA GLY A 126 4.72 -8.51 -12.42
C GLY A 126 3.30 -8.26 -11.91
N ARG A 127 3.14 -8.21 -10.60
CA ARG A 127 1.83 -8.12 -9.95
C ARG A 127 1.67 -6.86 -9.12
N VAL A 128 0.44 -6.35 -9.08
CA VAL A 128 0.01 -5.33 -8.12
C VAL A 128 -0.88 -5.98 -7.06
N VAL A 129 -0.68 -5.58 -5.80
CA VAL A 129 -1.63 -5.81 -4.70
C VAL A 129 -2.13 -4.45 -4.26
N PHE A 130 -3.43 -4.25 -4.36
CA PHE A 130 -4.07 -2.99 -4.05
C PHE A 130 -5.26 -3.21 -3.12
N GLU A 131 -5.33 -2.47 -2.02
CA GLU A 131 -6.52 -2.44 -1.17
C GLU A 131 -6.76 -1.04 -0.63
N THR A 132 -7.97 -0.49 -0.85
CA THR A 132 -8.35 0.79 -0.25
C THR A 132 -9.86 0.89 -0.05
N TYR A 133 -10.27 1.97 0.60
CA TYR A 133 -11.65 2.19 1.02
C TYR A 133 -12.57 2.53 -0.16
N LEU A 134 -13.81 2.03 -0.07
CA LEU A 134 -14.94 2.39 -0.93
C LEU A 134 -15.71 3.61 -0.37
N THR A 135 -16.52 4.25 -1.20
CA THR A 135 -17.42 5.35 -0.79
C THR A 135 -18.38 4.95 0.32
N GLU A 136 -18.84 3.69 0.34
CA GLU A 136 -19.71 3.13 1.36
C GLU A 136 -19.10 3.13 2.77
N HIS A 137 -17.76 3.24 2.86
CA HIS A 137 -17.06 3.33 4.14
C HIS A 137 -17.49 4.54 4.97
N LEU A 138 -17.90 5.64 4.31
CA LEU A 138 -18.40 6.85 4.97
C LEU A 138 -19.63 6.59 5.86
N ASN A 139 -20.44 5.60 5.51
CA ASN A 139 -21.70 5.29 6.18
C ASN A 139 -21.56 4.25 7.31
N ILE A 140 -20.41 3.58 7.40
CA ILE A 140 -20.25 2.43 8.32
C ILE A 140 -19.18 2.62 9.39
N CYS A 141 -18.25 3.55 9.18
CA CYS A 141 -17.13 3.77 10.09
C CYS A 141 -16.69 5.22 10.07
N GLN A 142 -16.34 5.75 11.24
CA GLN A 142 -15.81 7.11 11.36
C GLN A 142 -14.29 7.17 11.15
N GLU A 143 -13.61 6.03 11.21
CA GLU A 143 -12.17 5.95 10.96
C GLU A 143 -11.88 5.93 9.46
N GLY A 144 -10.70 6.39 9.07
CA GLY A 144 -10.28 6.43 7.66
C GLY A 144 -10.57 7.77 6.97
N PRO A 145 -10.38 7.83 5.65
CA PRO A 145 -10.55 9.05 4.88
C PRO A 145 -12.02 9.46 4.80
N ARG A 146 -12.30 10.75 5.08
CA ARG A 146 -13.65 11.33 4.95
C ARG A 146 -13.88 12.05 3.62
N ASN A 147 -12.81 12.39 2.90
CA ASN A 147 -12.92 13.05 1.61
C ASN A 147 -13.17 12.02 0.50
N PRO A 148 -14.28 12.11 -0.26
CA PRO A 148 -14.63 11.15 -1.30
C PRO A 148 -13.57 10.96 -2.39
N LYS A 149 -12.70 11.96 -2.62
CA LYS A 149 -11.61 11.82 -3.60
C LYS A 149 -10.59 10.73 -3.25
N TYR A 150 -10.52 10.33 -1.98
CA TYR A 150 -9.65 9.25 -1.48
C TYR A 150 -10.39 7.90 -1.34
N LEU A 151 -11.61 7.82 -1.86
CA LEU A 151 -12.44 6.63 -1.81
C LEU A 151 -12.74 6.16 -3.24
N LEU A 152 -12.80 4.84 -3.41
CA LEU A 152 -13.18 4.21 -4.68
C LEU A 152 -14.70 4.18 -4.83
N LYS A 153 -15.17 4.41 -6.04
CA LYS A 153 -16.52 4.06 -6.44
C LYS A 153 -16.63 2.54 -6.66
N PRO A 154 -17.83 1.95 -6.62
CA PRO A 154 -18.01 0.53 -6.95
C PRO A 154 -17.38 0.19 -8.31
N ASN A 155 -16.67 -0.95 -8.37
CA ASN A 155 -15.95 -1.45 -9.54
C ASN A 155 -14.85 -0.55 -10.11
N GLU A 156 -14.56 0.59 -9.48
CA GLU A 156 -13.56 1.52 -10.00
C GLU A 156 -12.15 0.90 -10.06
N LEU A 157 -11.81 0.07 -9.09
CA LEU A 157 -10.49 -0.56 -9.04
C LEU A 157 -10.25 -1.49 -10.25
N LEU A 158 -11.28 -2.20 -10.73
CA LEU A 158 -11.22 -2.97 -11.96
C LEU A 158 -10.99 -2.09 -13.19
N THR A 159 -11.66 -0.95 -13.24
CA THR A 159 -11.48 0.03 -14.31
C THR A 159 -10.07 0.61 -14.33
N LEU A 160 -9.52 0.95 -13.17
CA LEU A 160 -8.16 1.49 -13.03
C LEU A 160 -7.09 0.50 -13.52
N PHE A 161 -7.31 -0.79 -13.30
CA PHE A 161 -6.40 -1.86 -13.75
C PHE A 161 -6.89 -2.58 -15.02
N LYS A 162 -7.77 -1.96 -15.82
CA LYS A 162 -8.14 -2.47 -17.14
C LYS A 162 -6.88 -2.81 -17.96
N GLY A 163 -6.90 -3.98 -18.62
CA GLY A 163 -5.79 -4.53 -19.41
C GLY A 163 -4.82 -5.40 -18.62
N PHE A 164 -5.00 -5.52 -17.31
CA PHE A 164 -4.30 -6.51 -16.47
C PHE A 164 -5.14 -7.78 -16.33
N ARG A 165 -4.48 -8.91 -16.16
CA ARG A 165 -5.14 -10.16 -15.78
C ARG A 165 -5.51 -10.11 -14.30
N ILE A 166 -6.80 -10.11 -13.98
CA ILE A 166 -7.27 -10.11 -12.59
C ILE A 166 -7.11 -11.52 -12.01
N LEU A 167 -6.27 -11.64 -10.98
CA LEU A 167 -6.03 -12.90 -10.27
C LEU A 167 -6.95 -13.05 -9.06
N PHE A 168 -7.25 -11.92 -8.43
CA PHE A 168 -8.17 -11.84 -7.31
C PHE A 168 -8.84 -10.46 -7.29
N TYR A 169 -10.14 -10.46 -7.02
CA TYR A 169 -10.88 -9.23 -6.74
C TYR A 169 -11.98 -9.51 -5.73
N ARG A 170 -12.16 -8.58 -4.82
CA ARG A 170 -13.34 -8.46 -3.97
C ARG A 170 -13.60 -6.99 -3.65
N GLU A 171 -14.86 -6.63 -3.50
CA GLU A 171 -15.26 -5.37 -2.87
C GLU A 171 -16.49 -5.58 -2.00
N GLY A 172 -16.67 -4.69 -1.03
CA GLY A 172 -17.81 -4.73 -0.11
C GLY A 172 -17.40 -4.45 1.33
N ILE A 173 -18.30 -4.83 2.25
CA ILE A 173 -18.12 -4.60 3.69
C ILE A 173 -17.57 -5.88 4.34
N PHE A 174 -16.38 -5.76 4.93
CA PHE A 174 -15.71 -6.86 5.62
C PHE A 174 -15.46 -6.52 7.09
N ARG A 175 -15.33 -7.55 7.94
CA ARG A 175 -14.87 -7.39 9.31
C ARG A 175 -13.38 -7.75 9.41
N GLU A 176 -12.60 -6.80 9.91
CA GLU A 176 -11.17 -6.98 10.18
C GLU A 176 -10.84 -6.42 11.57
N GLY A 177 -10.26 -7.25 12.45
CA GLY A 177 -9.93 -6.82 13.81
C GLY A 177 -11.13 -6.32 14.60
N GLY A 178 -12.32 -6.91 14.39
CA GLY A 178 -13.56 -6.50 15.05
C GLY A 178 -14.26 -5.28 14.42
N LYS A 179 -13.62 -4.57 13.52
CA LYS A 179 -14.16 -3.36 12.86
C LYS A 179 -14.71 -3.68 11.47
N LYS A 180 -15.81 -3.04 11.10
CA LYS A 180 -16.34 -3.10 9.73
C LYS A 180 -15.59 -2.10 8.85
N LYS A 181 -15.20 -2.54 7.65
CA LYS A 181 -14.59 -1.69 6.62
C LYS A 181 -15.24 -1.98 5.26
N ALA A 182 -15.58 -0.94 4.50
CA ALA A 182 -15.92 -1.10 3.10
C ALA A 182 -14.65 -0.87 2.28
N VAL A 183 -14.17 -1.92 1.62
CA VAL A 183 -12.92 -1.90 0.86
C VAL A 183 -13.05 -2.65 -0.46
N ALA A 184 -12.25 -2.25 -1.44
CA ALA A 184 -11.95 -3.05 -2.61
C ALA A 184 -10.52 -3.57 -2.51
N SER A 185 -10.31 -4.86 -2.79
CA SER A 185 -9.01 -5.53 -2.77
C SER A 185 -8.78 -6.21 -4.12
N LEU A 186 -7.59 -6.02 -4.70
CA LEU A 186 -7.21 -6.52 -6.02
C LEU A 186 -5.82 -7.14 -5.99
N ILE A 187 -5.66 -8.26 -6.70
CA ILE A 187 -4.37 -8.75 -7.20
C ILE A 187 -4.50 -8.86 -8.71
N ALA A 188 -3.64 -8.16 -9.44
CA ALA A 188 -3.65 -8.19 -10.89
C ALA A 188 -2.23 -8.31 -11.45
N GLU A 189 -2.10 -9.00 -12.60
CA GLU A 189 -0.85 -9.29 -13.30
C GLU A 189 -0.78 -8.52 -14.62
N LYS A 190 0.36 -7.88 -14.88
CA LYS A 190 0.63 -7.13 -16.11
C LYS A 190 0.90 -8.05 -17.30
#